data_759027511fed89624860c0cbf22209ac
#
_entry.id   759027511fed89624860c0cbf22209ac
#
_cell.length_a   1.000
_cell.length_b   1.000
_cell.length_c   1.000
_cell.angle_alpha   90.00
_cell.angle_beta   90.00
_cell.angle_gamma   90.00
#
_symmetry.space_group_name_H-M   'P 1'
#
loop_
_entity.id
_entity.type
_entity.pdbx_description
1 polymer ?
#
loop_
_entity_poly.entity_id
_entity_poly.type
_entity_poly.pdbx_seq_one_letter_code
_entity_poly.pdbx_strand_id
1 'polypeptide(L)'
;MNTVAKLFNPIVRFSPFMMMALLLIPVLGGLIGVILPAFGWIPALDQTYFSLNGFSQLWQTPGIGHMALLSITTSLVSTLLAFLITILILASYFTSPWLGYIQRLLGPILVIPHAAAAIAIGFLITPSGMLSRLVSPWLSGWDAPPDWLYPHDAMGLSIILGVTLKELPFLLLM
;
A
#
# COMPACT_ATOMS: atom_id res chain seq x y z
N MET A 1 -14.65 -43.65 23.70
CA MET A 1 -13.79 -42.53 23.35
C MET A 1 -13.70 -42.25 21.82
N ASN A 2 -14.74 -42.62 21.03
CA ASN A 2 -14.64 -42.53 19.55
C ASN A 2 -15.79 -41.81 18.83
N THR A 3 -16.76 -41.26 19.55
CA THR A 3 -17.94 -40.61 18.93
C THR A 3 -17.65 -39.13 18.60
N VAL A 4 -16.89 -38.45 19.45
CA VAL A 4 -16.49 -37.03 19.23
C VAL A 4 -15.50 -36.92 18.07
N ALA A 5 -14.57 -37.87 17.93
CA ALA A 5 -13.61 -37.88 16.82
C ALA A 5 -14.27 -38.11 15.45
N LYS A 6 -15.39 -38.83 15.38
CA LYS A 6 -16.15 -39.00 14.12
C LYS A 6 -16.94 -37.77 13.69
N LEU A 7 -17.39 -36.94 14.63
CA LEU A 7 -18.07 -35.68 14.35
C LEU A 7 -17.10 -34.54 13.89
N PHE A 8 -15.88 -34.56 14.41
CA PHE A 8 -14.85 -33.57 14.02
C PHE A 8 -14.25 -33.82 12.63
N ASN A 9 -14.31 -35.04 12.11
CA ASN A 9 -13.68 -35.38 10.85
C ASN A 9 -14.24 -34.63 9.61
N PRO A 10 -15.58 -34.48 9.44
CA PRO A 10 -16.11 -33.68 8.32
C PRO A 10 -15.83 -32.17 8.47
N ILE A 11 -15.94 -31.62 9.69
CA ILE A 11 -15.69 -30.19 9.93
C ILE A 11 -14.23 -29.85 9.65
N VAL A 12 -13.28 -30.65 10.13
CA VAL A 12 -11.85 -30.46 9.88
C VAL A 12 -11.53 -30.62 8.39
N ARG A 13 -12.20 -31.52 7.69
CA ARG A 13 -12.02 -31.74 6.25
C ARG A 13 -12.53 -30.57 5.40
N PHE A 14 -13.63 -29.92 5.82
CA PHE A 14 -14.20 -28.77 5.13
C PHE A 14 -13.64 -27.42 5.58
N SER A 15 -12.92 -27.37 6.70
CA SER A 15 -12.33 -26.17 7.27
C SER A 15 -11.49 -25.34 6.26
N PRO A 16 -10.58 -25.94 5.46
CA PRO A 16 -9.81 -25.17 4.49
C PRO A 16 -10.69 -24.54 3.39
N PHE A 17 -11.73 -25.25 2.95
CA PHE A 17 -12.67 -24.72 1.96
C PHE A 17 -13.53 -23.59 2.52
N MET A 18 -13.98 -23.71 3.78
CA MET A 18 -14.71 -22.64 4.46
C MET A 18 -13.83 -21.40 4.63
N MET A 19 -12.58 -21.58 5.02
CA MET A 19 -11.63 -20.50 5.19
C MET A 19 -11.30 -19.81 3.86
N MET A 20 -11.13 -20.60 2.81
CA MET A 20 -10.92 -20.09 1.45
C MET A 20 -12.15 -19.35 0.94
N ALA A 21 -13.36 -19.88 1.15
CA ALA A 21 -14.61 -19.21 0.78
C ALA A 21 -14.78 -17.88 1.54
N LEU A 22 -14.50 -17.88 2.85
CA LEU A 22 -14.58 -16.68 3.69
C LEU A 22 -13.63 -15.55 3.20
N LEU A 23 -12.49 -15.91 2.64
CA LEU A 23 -11.54 -14.95 2.07
C LEU A 23 -11.89 -14.56 0.65
N LEU A 24 -12.32 -15.52 -0.18
CA LEU A 24 -12.58 -15.28 -1.60
C LEU A 24 -13.90 -14.55 -1.86
N ILE A 25 -14.95 -14.82 -1.10
CA ILE A 25 -16.26 -14.21 -1.33
C ILE A 25 -16.20 -12.67 -1.25
N PRO A 26 -15.65 -12.05 -0.19
CA PRO A 26 -15.56 -10.59 -0.15
C PRO A 26 -14.61 -10.03 -1.22
N VAL A 27 -13.53 -10.73 -1.56
CA VAL A 27 -12.60 -10.30 -2.62
C VAL A 27 -13.29 -10.34 -3.98
N LEU A 28 -13.99 -11.43 -4.30
CA LEU A 28 -14.75 -11.55 -5.54
C LEU A 28 -15.90 -10.54 -5.60
N GLY A 29 -16.60 -10.32 -4.49
CA GLY A 29 -17.63 -9.29 -4.38
C GLY A 29 -17.09 -7.90 -4.66
N GLY A 30 -15.93 -7.56 -4.09
CA GLY A 30 -15.22 -6.31 -4.36
C GLY A 30 -14.78 -6.18 -5.82
N LEU A 31 -14.23 -7.24 -6.40
CA LEU A 31 -13.84 -7.27 -7.82
C LEU A 31 -15.02 -7.06 -8.74
N ILE A 32 -16.13 -7.76 -8.52
CA ILE A 32 -17.36 -7.58 -9.28
C ILE A 32 -17.87 -6.15 -9.15
N GLY A 33 -17.86 -5.60 -7.93
CA GLY A 33 -18.25 -4.23 -7.63
C GLY A 33 -17.40 -3.15 -8.30
N VAL A 34 -16.20 -3.47 -8.76
CA VAL A 34 -15.33 -2.58 -9.54
C VAL A 34 -15.44 -2.84 -11.03
N ILE A 35 -15.46 -4.11 -11.45
CA ILE A 35 -15.47 -4.50 -12.86
C ILE A 35 -16.79 -4.11 -13.52
N LEU A 36 -17.93 -4.39 -12.90
CA LEU A 36 -19.23 -4.09 -13.50
C LEU A 36 -19.42 -2.60 -13.81
N PRO A 37 -19.16 -1.66 -12.87
CA PRO A 37 -19.20 -0.23 -13.16
C PRO A 37 -18.18 0.22 -14.22
N ALA A 38 -17.00 -0.37 -14.26
CA ALA A 38 -16.00 -0.06 -15.28
C ALA A 38 -16.49 -0.36 -16.70
N PHE A 39 -17.36 -1.37 -16.84
CA PHE A 39 -18.04 -1.70 -18.10
C PHE A 39 -19.43 -1.06 -18.25
N GLY A 40 -19.76 -0.05 -17.46
CA GLY A 40 -21.01 0.70 -17.58
C GLY A 40 -22.21 0.10 -16.85
N TRP A 41 -22.07 -1.07 -16.20
CA TRP A 41 -23.14 -1.69 -15.44
C TRP A 41 -23.28 -1.05 -14.06
N ILE A 42 -24.16 -0.04 -13.95
CA ILE A 42 -24.42 0.69 -12.69
C ILE A 42 -25.93 0.77 -12.45
N PRO A 43 -26.56 -0.30 -11.92
CA PRO A 43 -28.03 -0.31 -11.71
C PRO A 43 -28.54 0.82 -10.82
N ALA A 44 -27.73 1.29 -9.89
CA ALA A 44 -28.06 2.42 -9.02
C ALA A 44 -28.27 3.75 -9.77
N LEU A 45 -27.71 3.87 -11.00
CA LEU A 45 -27.86 5.03 -11.89
C LEU A 45 -28.73 4.69 -13.11
N ASP A 46 -29.53 3.64 -13.04
CA ASP A 46 -30.38 3.13 -14.14
C ASP A 46 -29.60 2.75 -15.42
N GLN A 47 -28.28 2.49 -15.25
CA GLN A 47 -27.41 2.06 -16.35
C GLN A 47 -27.23 0.54 -16.28
N THR A 48 -27.96 -0.18 -17.13
CA THR A 48 -27.97 -1.65 -17.15
C THR A 48 -27.42 -2.24 -18.45
N TYR A 49 -26.68 -1.45 -19.23
CA TYR A 49 -26.06 -1.89 -20.48
C TYR A 49 -24.53 -1.82 -20.39
N PHE A 50 -23.90 -2.79 -21.02
CA PHE A 50 -22.44 -2.82 -21.10
C PHE A 50 -21.93 -1.78 -22.11
N SER A 51 -20.96 -0.98 -21.69
CA SER A 51 -20.38 0.10 -22.49
C SER A 51 -18.89 0.27 -22.18
N LEU A 52 -18.11 0.57 -23.20
CA LEU A 52 -16.70 0.95 -23.07
C LEU A 52 -16.49 2.47 -22.95
N ASN A 53 -17.57 3.24 -22.82
CA ASN A 53 -17.50 4.69 -22.74
C ASN A 53 -16.63 5.18 -21.57
N GLY A 54 -16.64 4.46 -20.43
CA GLY A 54 -15.78 4.79 -19.30
C GLY A 54 -14.28 4.76 -19.67
N PHE A 55 -13.86 3.78 -20.45
CA PHE A 55 -12.48 3.70 -20.93
C PHE A 55 -12.12 4.78 -21.95
N SER A 56 -13.07 5.13 -22.84
CA SER A 56 -12.87 6.20 -23.79
C SER A 56 -12.75 7.59 -23.11
N GLN A 57 -13.58 7.82 -22.09
CA GLN A 57 -13.52 9.03 -21.27
C GLN A 57 -12.22 9.10 -20.47
N LEU A 58 -11.77 7.97 -19.90
CA LEU A 58 -10.50 7.88 -19.21
C LEU A 58 -9.35 8.31 -20.14
N TRP A 59 -9.34 7.80 -21.39
CA TRP A 59 -8.29 8.11 -22.36
C TRP A 59 -8.30 9.57 -22.81
N GLN A 60 -9.46 10.20 -22.75
CA GLN A 60 -9.65 11.64 -23.08
C GLN A 60 -9.38 12.54 -21.87
N THR A 61 -9.19 11.97 -20.65
CA THR A 61 -8.92 12.75 -19.44
C THR A 61 -7.57 13.49 -19.57
N PRO A 62 -7.55 14.82 -19.43
CA PRO A 62 -6.29 15.57 -19.49
C PRO A 62 -5.31 15.07 -18.41
N GLY A 63 -4.07 14.84 -18.80
CA GLY A 63 -3.02 14.41 -17.87
C GLY A 63 -2.96 12.92 -17.56
N ILE A 64 -3.83 12.07 -18.14
CA ILE A 64 -3.82 10.62 -17.88
C ILE A 64 -2.46 9.98 -18.19
N GLY A 65 -1.79 10.40 -19.26
CA GLY A 65 -0.47 9.92 -19.62
C GLY A 65 0.59 10.29 -18.56
N HIS A 66 0.52 11.50 -18.04
CA HIS A 66 1.41 11.93 -16.96
C HIS A 66 1.15 11.16 -15.66
N MET A 67 -0.12 10.94 -15.30
CA MET A 67 -0.49 10.12 -14.12
C MET A 67 -0.01 8.68 -14.26
N ALA A 68 -0.17 8.07 -15.44
CA ALA A 68 0.32 6.73 -15.71
C ALA A 68 1.86 6.65 -15.61
N LEU A 69 2.56 7.61 -16.22
CA LEU A 69 4.02 7.68 -16.14
C LEU A 69 4.48 7.89 -14.70
N LEU A 70 3.86 8.79 -13.96
CA LEU A 70 4.18 9.04 -12.56
C LEU A 70 3.97 7.77 -11.72
N SER A 71 2.87 7.05 -11.92
CA SER A 71 2.58 5.80 -11.23
C SER A 71 3.65 4.71 -11.50
N ILE A 72 4.06 4.56 -12.76
CA ILE A 72 5.11 3.60 -13.15
C ILE A 72 6.46 4.00 -12.56
N THR A 73 6.84 5.27 -12.68
CA THR A 73 8.14 5.76 -12.19
C THR A 73 8.24 5.69 -10.67
N THR A 74 7.22 6.13 -9.94
CA THR A 74 7.20 6.05 -8.48
C THR A 74 7.26 4.61 -7.98
N SER A 75 6.53 3.69 -8.60
CA SER A 75 6.54 2.27 -8.24
C SER A 75 7.92 1.64 -8.52
N LEU A 76 8.51 1.91 -9.68
CA LEU A 76 9.82 1.37 -10.04
C LEU A 76 10.91 1.91 -9.11
N VAL A 77 10.94 3.22 -8.89
CA VAL A 77 11.94 3.87 -8.05
C VAL A 77 11.84 3.41 -6.60
N SER A 78 10.61 3.34 -6.03
CA SER A 78 10.42 2.88 -4.66
C SER A 78 10.85 1.42 -4.47
N THR A 79 10.53 0.55 -5.43
CA THR A 79 10.94 -0.86 -5.37
C THR A 79 12.46 -1.01 -5.44
N LEU A 80 13.11 -0.33 -6.39
CA LEU A 80 14.57 -0.36 -6.52
C LEU A 80 15.25 0.22 -5.28
N LEU A 81 14.71 1.30 -4.71
CA LEU A 81 15.26 1.94 -3.53
C LEU A 81 15.11 1.03 -2.29
N ALA A 82 13.95 0.43 -2.09
CA ALA A 82 13.72 -0.53 -1.00
C ALA A 82 14.66 -1.73 -1.12
N PHE A 83 14.83 -2.27 -2.32
CA PHE A 83 15.74 -3.39 -2.58
C PHE A 83 17.20 -3.00 -2.32
N LEU A 84 17.65 -1.85 -2.81
CA LEU A 84 19.01 -1.35 -2.60
C LEU A 84 19.31 -1.15 -1.10
N ILE A 85 18.40 -0.48 -0.37
CA ILE A 85 18.57 -0.25 1.08
C ILE A 85 18.61 -1.59 1.82
N THR A 86 17.76 -2.54 1.46
CA THR A 86 17.76 -3.88 2.06
C THR A 86 19.10 -4.58 1.85
N ILE A 87 19.63 -4.59 0.63
CA ILE A 87 20.95 -5.18 0.35
C ILE A 87 22.04 -4.48 1.16
N LEU A 88 22.04 -3.16 1.24
CA LEU A 88 23.02 -2.41 2.00
C LEU A 88 22.98 -2.74 3.50
N ILE A 89 21.76 -2.86 4.07
CA ILE A 89 21.58 -3.26 5.47
C ILE A 89 22.09 -4.69 5.69
N LEU A 90 21.71 -5.63 4.82
CA LEU A 90 22.14 -7.01 4.93
C LEU A 90 23.66 -7.12 4.75
N ALA A 91 24.25 -6.47 3.76
CA ALA A 91 25.70 -6.49 3.54
C ALA A 91 26.49 -5.92 4.73
N SER A 92 25.94 -4.89 5.39
CA SER A 92 26.61 -4.23 6.52
C SER A 92 26.42 -4.94 7.86
N TYR A 93 25.27 -5.59 8.06
CA TYR A 93 24.86 -6.09 9.37
C TYR A 93 24.55 -7.59 9.42
N PHE A 94 24.84 -8.35 8.36
CA PHE A 94 24.46 -9.77 8.25
C PHE A 94 24.96 -10.62 9.44
N THR A 95 26.17 -10.38 9.89
CA THR A 95 26.78 -11.10 11.03
C THR A 95 26.63 -10.36 12.37
N SER A 96 25.99 -9.20 12.36
CA SER A 96 25.85 -8.35 13.55
C SER A 96 24.56 -8.63 14.30
N PRO A 97 24.58 -8.59 15.65
CA PRO A 97 23.35 -8.66 16.45
C PRO A 97 22.37 -7.52 16.17
N TRP A 98 22.85 -6.42 15.58
CA TRP A 98 22.03 -5.28 15.19
C TRP A 98 20.96 -5.61 14.16
N LEU A 99 21.20 -6.57 13.28
CA LEU A 99 20.20 -7.02 12.32
C LEU A 99 18.94 -7.53 13.02
N GLY A 100 19.10 -8.32 14.08
CA GLY A 100 17.97 -8.81 14.87
C GLY A 100 17.19 -7.70 15.58
N TYR A 101 17.85 -6.62 16.01
CA TYR A 101 17.17 -5.44 16.56
C TYR A 101 16.39 -4.69 15.49
N ILE A 102 16.98 -4.47 14.31
CA ILE A 102 16.34 -3.80 13.17
C ILE A 102 15.08 -4.60 12.76
N GLN A 103 15.18 -5.91 12.62
CA GLN A 103 14.06 -6.77 12.25
C GLN A 103 12.93 -6.72 13.30
N ARG A 104 13.26 -6.75 14.58
CA ARG A 104 12.26 -6.64 15.66
C ARG A 104 11.57 -5.28 15.69
N LEU A 105 12.31 -4.20 15.41
CA LEU A 105 11.75 -2.86 15.35
C LEU A 105 10.82 -2.68 14.15
N LEU A 106 11.16 -3.28 13.02
CA LEU A 106 10.42 -3.18 11.78
C LEU A 106 9.22 -4.14 11.71
N GLY A 107 9.26 -5.25 12.45
CA GLY A 107 8.21 -6.28 12.44
C GLY A 107 6.79 -5.72 12.65
N PRO A 108 6.52 -4.87 13.65
CA PRO A 108 5.20 -4.28 13.86
C PRO A 108 4.66 -3.47 12.68
N ILE A 109 5.54 -2.91 11.85
CA ILE A 109 5.13 -2.11 10.67
C ILE A 109 4.43 -3.01 9.63
N LEU A 110 4.75 -4.30 9.56
CA LEU A 110 4.08 -5.24 8.66
C LEU A 110 2.61 -5.44 8.98
N VAL A 111 2.23 -5.32 10.26
CA VAL A 111 0.85 -5.51 10.71
C VAL A 111 -0.04 -4.33 10.29
N ILE A 112 0.56 -3.16 10.04
CA ILE A 112 -0.20 -1.96 9.67
C ILE A 112 -0.68 -2.10 8.22
N PRO A 113 -2.00 -1.98 7.94
CA PRO A 113 -2.53 -1.97 6.59
C PRO A 113 -1.88 -0.89 5.72
N HIS A 114 -1.64 -1.16 4.43
CA HIS A 114 -1.00 -0.20 3.52
C HIS A 114 -1.72 1.16 3.49
N ALA A 115 -3.05 1.16 3.46
CA ALA A 115 -3.83 2.39 3.47
C ALA A 115 -3.61 3.22 4.75
N ALA A 116 -3.59 2.57 5.92
CA ALA A 116 -3.33 3.25 7.18
C ALA A 116 -1.90 3.80 7.26
N ALA A 117 -0.91 3.04 6.77
CA ALA A 117 0.47 3.49 6.68
C ALA A 117 0.61 4.71 5.74
N ALA A 118 -0.04 4.67 4.58
CA ALA A 118 -0.03 5.78 3.61
C ALA A 118 -0.62 7.07 4.23
N ILE A 119 -1.75 6.96 4.93
CA ILE A 119 -2.37 8.09 5.62
C ILE A 119 -1.44 8.64 6.73
N ALA A 120 -0.87 7.76 7.55
CA ALA A 120 0.04 8.15 8.63
C ALA A 120 1.29 8.87 8.11
N ILE A 121 1.91 8.32 7.07
CA ILE A 121 3.08 8.94 6.41
C ILE A 121 2.68 10.26 5.76
N GLY A 122 1.52 10.32 5.08
CA GLY A 122 0.98 11.54 4.52
C GLY A 122 0.87 12.65 5.58
N PHE A 123 0.24 12.37 6.73
CA PHE A 123 0.15 13.34 7.83
C PHE A 123 1.52 13.72 8.43
N LEU A 124 2.50 12.84 8.39
CA LEU A 124 3.85 13.11 8.89
C LEU A 124 4.58 14.13 8.01
N ILE A 125 4.47 13.99 6.69
CA ILE A 125 5.22 14.76 5.68
C ILE A 125 4.45 15.94 5.09
N THR A 126 3.18 16.16 5.47
CA THR A 126 2.45 17.37 5.08
C THR A 126 3.19 18.63 5.56
N PRO A 127 3.03 19.79 4.88
CA PRO A 127 3.61 21.06 5.32
C PRO A 127 3.31 21.42 6.78
N SER A 128 2.09 21.10 7.24
CA SER A 128 1.67 21.27 8.66
C SER A 128 1.92 20.04 9.52
N GLY A 129 2.60 19.02 9.00
CA GLY A 129 2.85 17.74 9.62
C GLY A 129 3.86 17.77 10.76
N MET A 130 3.98 16.64 11.45
CA MET A 130 4.87 16.52 12.60
C MET A 130 6.33 16.73 12.24
N LEU A 131 6.79 16.22 11.07
CA LEU A 131 8.18 16.40 10.65
C LEU A 131 8.51 17.87 10.40
N SER A 132 7.63 18.60 9.70
CA SER A 132 7.83 20.02 9.47
C SER A 132 7.90 20.82 10.76
N ARG A 133 7.05 20.50 11.74
CA ARG A 133 7.05 21.14 13.06
C ARG A 133 8.29 20.84 13.89
N LEU A 134 8.82 19.62 13.81
CA LEU A 134 10.04 19.23 14.54
C LEU A 134 11.29 19.89 13.98
N VAL A 135 11.33 20.12 12.68
CA VAL A 135 12.50 20.66 11.97
C VAL A 135 12.45 22.19 11.90
N SER A 136 11.26 22.78 11.96
CA SER A 136 11.07 24.23 11.85
C SER A 136 10.93 24.87 13.26
N PRO A 137 11.50 26.07 13.50
CA PRO A 137 12.43 26.81 12.63
C PRO A 137 13.90 26.42 12.84
N TRP A 138 14.20 25.60 13.84
CA TRP A 138 15.55 25.39 14.39
C TRP A 138 16.56 24.81 13.40
N LEU A 139 16.15 23.82 12.60
CA LEU A 139 17.04 23.16 11.63
C LEU A 139 16.84 23.67 10.20
N SER A 140 15.63 24.07 9.84
CA SER A 140 15.27 24.45 8.47
C SER A 140 15.34 25.96 8.24
N GLY A 141 15.22 26.76 9.30
CA GLY A 141 15.06 28.22 9.16
C GLY A 141 13.75 28.65 8.49
N TRP A 142 12.76 27.77 8.40
CA TRP A 142 11.47 28.04 7.74
C TRP A 142 10.56 28.80 8.69
N ASP A 143 10.16 30.02 8.29
CA ASP A 143 9.10 30.77 8.98
C ASP A 143 7.72 30.24 8.62
N ALA A 144 7.57 29.63 7.44
CA ALA A 144 6.38 28.95 6.97
C ALA A 144 6.73 27.60 6.34
N PRO A 145 5.87 26.57 6.49
CA PRO A 145 6.13 25.25 5.92
C PRO A 145 6.14 25.32 4.38
N PRO A 146 7.06 24.60 3.72
CA PRO A 146 7.18 24.63 2.26
C PRO A 146 6.05 23.85 1.57
N ASP A 147 5.51 24.40 0.49
CA ASP A 147 4.42 23.80 -0.27
C ASP A 147 4.83 22.70 -1.26
N TRP A 148 6.11 22.36 -1.33
CA TRP A 148 6.63 21.37 -2.29
C TRP A 148 6.54 19.91 -1.79
N LEU A 149 6.15 19.70 -0.53
CA LEU A 149 5.85 18.38 0.02
C LEU A 149 4.39 18.00 -0.24
N TYR A 150 4.02 16.76 0.10
CA TYR A 150 2.64 16.28 -0.02
C TYR A 150 1.61 17.33 0.49
N PRO A 151 0.51 17.59 -0.21
CA PRO A 151 0.01 16.90 -1.42
C PRO A 151 0.51 17.47 -2.77
N HIS A 152 1.31 18.52 -2.78
CA HIS A 152 1.75 19.21 -4.01
C HIS A 152 3.04 18.63 -4.62
N ASP A 153 3.40 17.42 -4.25
CA ASP A 153 4.59 16.70 -4.71
C ASP A 153 4.44 16.21 -6.17
N ALA A 154 4.84 17.05 -7.10
CA ALA A 154 4.75 16.78 -8.54
C ALA A 154 5.58 15.57 -9.00
N MET A 155 6.63 15.19 -8.26
CA MET A 155 7.51 14.07 -8.59
C MET A 155 7.15 12.77 -7.87
N GLY A 156 6.20 12.79 -6.95
CA GLY A 156 5.80 11.63 -6.17
C GLY A 156 6.84 11.17 -5.15
N LEU A 157 7.74 12.06 -4.69
CA LEU A 157 8.78 11.74 -3.70
C LEU A 157 8.18 11.24 -2.39
N SER A 158 7.06 11.82 -1.98
CA SER A 158 6.32 11.41 -0.79
C SER A 158 5.82 9.98 -0.90
N ILE A 159 5.32 9.60 -2.08
CA ILE A 159 4.86 8.24 -2.38
C ILE A 159 6.05 7.29 -2.39
N ILE A 160 7.14 7.66 -3.06
CA ILE A 160 8.37 6.86 -3.12
C ILE A 160 8.88 6.57 -1.71
N LEU A 161 8.99 7.59 -0.86
CA LEU A 161 9.43 7.42 0.53
C LEU A 161 8.48 6.53 1.34
N GLY A 162 7.16 6.77 1.23
CA GLY A 162 6.15 6.02 1.94
C GLY A 162 6.15 4.54 1.57
N VAL A 163 6.17 4.23 0.28
CA VAL A 163 6.22 2.85 -0.21
C VAL A 163 7.54 2.19 0.17
N THR A 164 8.67 2.87 -0.02
CA THR A 164 9.99 2.36 0.36
C THR A 164 10.03 1.97 1.84
N LEU A 165 9.60 2.86 2.74
CA LEU A 165 9.56 2.59 4.17
C LEU A 165 8.63 1.42 4.54
N LYS A 166 7.56 1.23 3.80
CA LYS A 166 6.61 0.14 4.01
C LYS A 166 7.14 -1.20 3.52
N GLU A 167 7.88 -1.22 2.41
CA GLU A 167 8.42 -2.45 1.81
C GLU A 167 9.70 -2.94 2.51
N LEU A 168 10.50 -2.06 3.10
CA LEU A 168 11.72 -2.42 3.82
C LEU A 168 11.55 -3.53 4.86
N PRO A 169 10.55 -3.48 5.77
CA PRO A 169 10.35 -4.55 6.76
C PRO A 169 10.06 -5.89 6.12
N PHE A 170 9.28 -5.90 5.05
CA PHE A 170 8.94 -7.12 4.32
C PHE A 170 10.19 -7.77 3.73
N LEU A 171 11.01 -6.99 3.03
CA LEU A 171 12.24 -7.48 2.39
C LEU A 171 13.30 -7.92 3.41
N LEU A 172 13.39 -7.26 4.57
CA LEU A 172 14.35 -7.61 5.61
C LEU A 172 13.95 -8.84 6.44
N LEU A 173 12.67 -9.18 6.47
CA LEU A 173 12.14 -10.32 7.25
C LEU A 173 11.94 -11.58 6.39
N MET A 174 11.94 -11.44 5.08
CA MET A 174 11.81 -12.54 4.12
C MET A 174 13.15 -13.24 3.86
#